data_825c9e03cc69a7e7fd0774c9ba7ce2ea
#
_entry.id   825c9e03cc69a7e7fd0774c9ba7ce2ea
#
_cell.length_a   1.000
_cell.length_b   1.000
_cell.length_c   1.000
_cell.angle_alpha   90.00
_cell.angle_beta   90.00
_cell.angle_gamma   90.00
#
_symmetry.space_group_name_H-M   'P 1'
#
loop_
_entity.id
_entity.type
_entity.pdbx_description
1 polymer ?
#
loop_
_entity_poly.entity_id
_entity_poly.type
_entity_poly.pdbx_seq_one_letter_code
_entity_poly.pdbx_strand_id
1 'polypeptide(L)'
;MRKLFSHGLFVFAGVVAAPAAVTHADTRDWDMRKHQTTDPRLHLLQKFFKHRVCPAAELAQDFLTEADTFKLDWRLLPSLSVIESGGGKSCKRNNMFGWQNGLAAFPSFRAGIHHVAFTLARASYYRNKSLDKLLATYNPNADYGKNVKNVMRSIYPSANVPLSFRPA
;
A
#
# COMPACT_ATOMS: atom_id res chain seq x y z
N MET A 1 50.33 25.89 -59.30
CA MET A 1 49.84 27.01 -58.47
C MET A 1 49.90 26.62 -57.01
N ARG A 2 50.76 27.34 -56.28
CA ARG A 2 51.10 27.07 -54.86
C ARG A 2 49.97 27.58 -53.96
N LYS A 3 49.54 26.80 -52.96
CA LYS A 3 48.81 27.36 -51.80
C LYS A 3 49.47 26.84 -50.51
N LEU A 4 49.82 27.83 -49.71
CA LEU A 4 50.55 27.77 -48.46
C LEU A 4 49.72 27.08 -47.35
N PHE A 5 50.39 26.25 -46.55
CA PHE A 5 49.88 25.72 -45.31
C PHE A 5 50.11 26.74 -44.21
N SER A 6 49.02 27.21 -43.57
CA SER A 6 49.08 27.98 -42.36
C SER A 6 49.02 27.06 -41.16
N HIS A 7 50.08 27.07 -40.30
CA HIS A 7 50.14 26.29 -39.09
C HIS A 7 49.47 27.08 -37.96
N GLY A 8 48.31 26.65 -37.56
CA GLY A 8 47.65 27.14 -36.32
C GLY A 8 48.18 26.41 -35.11
N LEU A 9 48.88 27.15 -34.26
CA LEU A 9 49.38 26.71 -32.95
C LEU A 9 48.19 26.67 -31.98
N PHE A 10 47.74 25.46 -31.57
CA PHE A 10 46.75 25.31 -30.50
C PHE A 10 47.48 25.21 -29.14
N VAL A 11 47.34 26.25 -28.35
CA VAL A 11 47.77 26.24 -26.94
C VAL A 11 46.66 25.54 -26.13
N PHE A 12 46.93 24.35 -25.65
CA PHE A 12 46.07 23.67 -24.67
C PHE A 12 46.31 24.30 -23.29
N ALA A 13 45.36 25.10 -22.83
CA ALA A 13 45.27 25.50 -21.43
C ALA A 13 44.73 24.32 -20.63
N GLY A 14 45.59 23.65 -19.87
CA GLY A 14 45.20 22.58 -18.95
C GLY A 14 44.36 23.15 -17.80
N VAL A 15 43.10 22.85 -17.75
CA VAL A 15 42.27 23.09 -16.57
C VAL A 15 42.56 21.99 -15.55
N VAL A 16 43.30 22.32 -14.51
CA VAL A 16 43.48 21.46 -13.33
C VAL A 16 42.16 21.52 -12.55
N ALA A 17 41.34 20.51 -12.69
CA ALA A 17 40.15 20.36 -11.85
C ALA A 17 40.59 19.97 -10.43
N ALA A 18 40.40 20.85 -9.46
CA ALA A 18 40.53 20.52 -8.06
C ALA A 18 39.55 19.40 -7.66
N PRO A 19 39.93 18.43 -6.81
CA PRO A 19 38.99 17.44 -6.34
C PRO A 19 37.89 18.13 -5.55
N ALA A 20 36.63 17.92 -5.99
CA ALA A 20 35.47 18.37 -5.26
C ALA A 20 35.50 17.75 -3.86
N ALA A 21 35.55 18.59 -2.83
CA ALA A 21 35.39 18.15 -1.46
C ALA A 21 34.04 17.41 -1.34
N VAL A 22 34.12 16.12 -1.05
CA VAL A 22 32.94 15.33 -0.68
C VAL A 22 32.42 15.92 0.62
N THR A 23 31.37 16.71 0.54
CA THR A 23 30.74 17.29 1.71
C THR A 23 30.08 16.19 2.51
N HIS A 24 30.30 16.17 3.83
CA HIS A 24 29.73 15.24 4.81
C HIS A 24 28.16 15.29 4.93
N ALA A 25 27.46 15.61 3.85
CA ALA A 25 26.00 15.59 3.82
C ALA A 25 25.41 14.17 3.74
N ASP A 26 26.22 13.20 3.30
CA ASP A 26 25.73 11.84 3.01
C ASP A 26 25.56 10.94 4.25
N THR A 27 26.30 11.24 5.34
CA THR A 27 26.22 10.42 6.57
C THR A 27 24.96 10.67 7.39
N ARG A 28 24.38 11.87 7.34
CA ARG A 28 23.14 12.19 8.06
C ARG A 28 21.90 11.54 7.41
N ASP A 29 21.92 11.34 6.11
CA ASP A 29 20.82 10.72 5.38
C ASP A 29 20.78 9.20 5.61
N TRP A 30 21.92 8.56 5.88
CA TRP A 30 22.00 7.16 6.30
C TRP A 30 21.51 6.92 7.73
N ASP A 31 21.80 7.84 8.65
CA ASP A 31 21.32 7.75 10.04
C ASP A 31 19.82 8.02 10.14
N MET A 32 19.26 8.92 9.33
CA MET A 32 17.82 9.16 9.25
C MET A 32 17.06 7.94 8.71
N ARG A 33 17.64 7.15 7.80
CA ARG A 33 17.04 5.89 7.31
C ARG A 33 17.12 4.75 8.32
N LYS A 34 18.11 4.76 9.21
CA LYS A 34 18.24 3.78 10.29
C LYS A 34 17.21 3.93 11.40
N HIS A 35 16.64 5.13 11.54
CA HIS A 35 15.58 5.45 12.50
C HIS A 35 14.18 5.48 11.88
N GLN A 36 13.99 4.98 10.65
CA GLN A 36 12.66 4.65 10.18
C GLN A 36 12.15 3.48 11.02
N THR A 37 11.52 3.81 12.14
CA THR A 37 10.79 2.82 12.93
C THR A 37 9.80 2.14 12.00
N THR A 38 10.06 0.88 11.70
CA THR A 38 9.15 0.08 10.86
C THR A 38 7.76 0.18 11.48
N ASP A 39 6.76 0.57 10.69
CA ASP A 39 5.38 0.69 11.17
C ASP A 39 4.99 -0.59 11.93
N PRO A 40 4.66 -0.51 13.22
CA PRO A 40 4.34 -1.70 14.01
C PRO A 40 3.14 -2.49 13.45
N ARG A 41 2.24 -1.81 12.73
CA ARG A 41 1.10 -2.43 12.05
C ARG A 41 1.56 -3.40 10.96
N LEU A 42 2.67 -3.10 10.28
CA LEU A 42 3.21 -3.96 9.22
C LEU A 42 3.57 -5.35 9.77
N HIS A 43 4.30 -5.39 10.88
CA HIS A 43 4.66 -6.65 11.52
C HIS A 43 3.43 -7.45 11.97
N LEU A 44 2.45 -6.77 12.57
CA LEU A 44 1.20 -7.40 13.01
C LEU A 44 0.45 -8.01 11.82
N LEU A 45 0.34 -7.27 10.72
CA LEU A 45 -0.39 -7.71 9.54
C LEU A 45 0.34 -8.85 8.81
N GLN A 46 1.66 -8.76 8.68
CA GLN A 46 2.47 -9.85 8.14
C GLN A 46 2.33 -11.12 8.96
N LYS A 47 2.43 -11.04 10.29
CA LYS A 47 2.25 -12.17 11.22
C LYS A 47 0.85 -12.79 11.06
N PHE A 48 -0.18 -11.95 11.02
CA PHE A 48 -1.56 -12.36 10.83
C PHE A 48 -1.77 -13.17 9.54
N PHE A 49 -1.26 -12.68 8.42
CA PHE A 49 -1.38 -13.34 7.13
C PHE A 49 -0.50 -14.60 7.00
N LYS A 50 0.74 -14.55 7.53
CA LYS A 50 1.65 -15.72 7.55
C LYS A 50 1.05 -16.87 8.33
N HIS A 51 0.44 -16.60 9.49
CA HIS A 51 -0.25 -17.65 10.27
C HIS A 51 -1.40 -18.31 9.49
N ARG A 52 -2.02 -17.58 8.57
CA ARG A 52 -3.07 -18.10 7.68
C ARG A 52 -2.53 -18.72 6.39
N VAL A 53 -1.22 -18.67 6.16
CA VAL A 53 -0.58 -19.21 4.94
C VAL A 53 -1.30 -18.70 3.67
N CYS A 54 -1.39 -17.39 3.50
CA CYS A 54 -2.13 -16.80 2.38
C CYS A 54 -1.28 -15.79 1.59
N PRO A 55 -1.55 -15.62 0.26
CA PRO A 55 -0.81 -14.70 -0.61
C PRO A 55 -0.77 -13.25 -0.11
N ALA A 56 -1.78 -12.82 0.63
CA ALA A 56 -1.86 -11.46 1.18
C ALA A 56 -0.70 -11.10 2.13
N ALA A 57 0.10 -12.08 2.60
CA ALA A 57 1.26 -11.81 3.45
C ALA A 57 2.29 -10.89 2.79
N GLU A 58 2.51 -11.04 1.49
CA GLU A 58 3.45 -10.24 0.71
C GLU A 58 2.90 -8.84 0.37
N LEU A 59 1.61 -8.62 0.60
CA LEU A 59 0.89 -7.38 0.29
C LEU A 59 0.58 -6.55 1.54
N ALA A 60 1.14 -6.92 2.70
CA ALA A 60 0.83 -6.26 3.97
C ALA A 60 1.10 -4.75 3.92
N GLN A 61 2.20 -4.33 3.28
CA GLN A 61 2.53 -2.92 3.10
C GLN A 61 1.52 -2.21 2.18
N ASP A 62 1.09 -2.87 1.10
CA ASP A 62 0.11 -2.29 0.16
C ASP A 62 -1.24 -2.04 0.87
N PHE A 63 -1.69 -2.96 1.72
CA PHE A 63 -2.89 -2.77 2.53
C PHE A 63 -2.79 -1.55 3.45
N LEU A 64 -1.64 -1.35 4.14
CA LEU A 64 -1.43 -0.20 5.02
C LEU A 64 -1.38 1.10 4.24
N THR A 65 -0.63 1.13 3.13
CA THR A 65 -0.52 2.30 2.27
C THR A 65 -1.89 2.78 1.78
N GLU A 66 -2.73 1.86 1.30
CA GLU A 66 -4.05 2.19 0.80
C GLU A 66 -5.02 2.59 1.93
N ALA A 67 -4.94 1.92 3.08
CA ALA A 67 -5.74 2.30 4.23
C ALA A 67 -5.41 3.73 4.70
N ASP A 68 -4.13 4.08 4.80
CA ASP A 68 -3.70 5.42 5.20
C ASP A 68 -4.06 6.49 4.15
N THR A 69 -3.86 6.19 2.86
CA THR A 69 -4.20 7.08 1.74
C THR A 69 -5.67 7.45 1.72
N PHE A 70 -6.54 6.48 1.99
CA PHE A 70 -7.99 6.67 1.96
C PHE A 70 -8.63 6.82 3.35
N LYS A 71 -7.81 6.91 4.40
CA LYS A 71 -8.26 7.09 5.80
C LYS A 71 -9.23 6.00 6.25
N LEU A 72 -9.00 4.77 5.83
CA LEU A 72 -9.74 3.59 6.27
C LEU A 72 -9.11 3.00 7.54
N ASP A 73 -9.91 2.28 8.34
CA ASP A 73 -9.33 1.41 9.36
C ASP A 73 -8.41 0.39 8.68
N TRP A 74 -7.13 0.39 9.07
CA TRP A 74 -6.07 -0.44 8.45
C TRP A 74 -6.36 -1.95 8.49
N ARG A 75 -7.29 -2.38 9.35
CA ARG A 75 -7.73 -3.78 9.47
C ARG A 75 -8.87 -4.13 8.51
N LEU A 76 -9.55 -3.13 7.93
CA LEU A 76 -10.74 -3.36 7.12
C LEU A 76 -10.44 -4.15 5.84
N LEU A 77 -9.56 -3.62 4.98
CA LEU A 77 -9.20 -4.26 3.70
C LEU A 77 -8.62 -5.68 3.90
N PRO A 78 -7.66 -5.90 4.83
CA PRO A 78 -7.19 -7.23 5.16
C PRO A 78 -8.31 -8.19 5.56
N SER A 79 -9.25 -7.72 6.38
CA SER A 79 -10.37 -8.55 6.85
C SER A 79 -11.34 -8.92 5.74
N LEU A 80 -11.65 -7.97 4.85
CA LEU A 80 -12.46 -8.24 3.66
C LEU A 80 -11.78 -9.31 2.78
N SER A 81 -10.49 -9.17 2.49
CA SER A 81 -9.77 -10.15 1.67
C SER A 81 -9.79 -11.56 2.25
N VAL A 82 -9.70 -11.68 3.58
CA VAL A 82 -9.77 -12.97 4.27
C VAL A 82 -11.17 -13.59 4.18
N ILE A 83 -12.22 -12.81 4.37
CA ILE A 83 -13.61 -13.30 4.31
C ILE A 83 -13.97 -13.71 2.88
N GLU A 84 -13.57 -12.94 1.86
CA GLU A 84 -13.96 -13.16 0.47
C GLU A 84 -13.18 -14.29 -0.21
N SER A 85 -11.89 -14.41 0.08
CA SER A 85 -11.03 -15.33 -0.67
C SER A 85 -9.95 -16.03 0.17
N GLY A 86 -10.04 -15.96 1.50
CA GLY A 86 -8.97 -16.49 2.36
C GLY A 86 -7.63 -15.73 2.18
N GLY A 87 -7.68 -14.42 1.93
CA GLY A 87 -6.50 -13.60 1.68
C GLY A 87 -5.85 -13.91 0.32
N GLY A 88 -6.65 -14.19 -0.68
CA GLY A 88 -6.22 -14.46 -2.07
C GLY A 88 -6.06 -15.94 -2.42
N LYS A 89 -6.30 -16.88 -1.50
CA LYS A 89 -6.16 -18.32 -1.78
C LYS A 89 -7.14 -18.83 -2.84
N SER A 90 -8.37 -18.34 -2.78
CA SER A 90 -9.49 -18.85 -3.61
C SER A 90 -9.97 -17.81 -4.60
N CYS A 91 -9.13 -16.84 -4.98
CA CYS A 91 -9.53 -15.79 -5.91
C CYS A 91 -9.12 -16.12 -7.36
N LYS A 92 -9.88 -15.55 -8.30
CA LYS A 92 -9.56 -15.54 -9.73
C LYS A 92 -9.30 -14.10 -10.18
N ARG A 93 -8.54 -13.90 -11.24
CA ARG A 93 -8.32 -12.59 -11.89
C ARG A 93 -7.81 -11.50 -10.94
N ASN A 94 -6.99 -11.85 -9.95
CA ASN A 94 -6.49 -10.96 -8.89
C ASN A 94 -7.61 -10.28 -8.06
N ASN A 95 -8.81 -10.84 -8.03
CA ASN A 95 -9.98 -10.31 -7.34
C ASN A 95 -10.13 -10.96 -5.95
N MET A 96 -9.26 -10.55 -5.00
CA MET A 96 -9.30 -11.12 -3.65
C MET A 96 -10.47 -10.62 -2.79
N PHE A 97 -11.25 -9.68 -3.29
CA PHE A 97 -12.37 -9.06 -2.58
C PHE A 97 -13.75 -9.52 -3.07
N GLY A 98 -13.81 -10.50 -3.98
CA GLY A 98 -15.08 -10.91 -4.55
C GLY A 98 -15.82 -9.80 -5.32
N TRP A 99 -15.12 -8.75 -5.72
CA TRP A 99 -15.70 -7.54 -6.30
C TRP A 99 -16.57 -7.84 -7.52
N GLN A 100 -17.75 -7.18 -7.62
CA GLN A 100 -18.76 -7.46 -8.65
C GLN A 100 -19.17 -8.96 -8.71
N ASN A 101 -19.48 -9.53 -7.57
CA ASN A 101 -19.82 -10.96 -7.46
C ASN A 101 -18.71 -11.89 -8.03
N GLY A 102 -17.45 -11.51 -7.85
CA GLY A 102 -16.29 -12.25 -8.35
C GLY A 102 -15.97 -12.04 -9.84
N LEU A 103 -16.73 -11.23 -10.56
CA LEU A 103 -16.56 -11.00 -11.99
C LEU A 103 -15.48 -9.98 -12.33
N ALA A 104 -15.16 -9.06 -11.42
CA ALA A 104 -14.11 -8.08 -11.65
C ALA A 104 -12.76 -8.75 -11.89
N ALA A 105 -11.96 -8.15 -12.77
CA ALA A 105 -10.58 -8.55 -13.05
C ALA A 105 -9.66 -7.36 -12.81
N PHE A 106 -8.57 -7.60 -12.10
CA PHE A 106 -7.56 -6.58 -11.83
C PHE A 106 -6.22 -6.96 -12.45
N PRO A 107 -5.40 -6.00 -12.93
CA PRO A 107 -4.06 -6.28 -13.46
C PRO A 107 -3.14 -6.96 -12.44
N SER A 108 -3.32 -6.67 -11.15
CA SER A 108 -2.57 -7.24 -10.03
C SER A 108 -3.40 -7.20 -8.75
N PHE A 109 -2.96 -7.92 -7.71
CA PHE A 109 -3.54 -7.79 -6.38
C PHE A 109 -3.48 -6.36 -5.84
N ARG A 110 -2.36 -5.63 -6.07
CA ARG A 110 -2.21 -4.21 -5.69
C ARG A 110 -3.28 -3.33 -6.33
N ALA A 111 -3.51 -3.50 -7.62
CA ALA A 111 -4.57 -2.76 -8.33
C ALA A 111 -5.96 -3.06 -7.75
N GLY A 112 -6.22 -4.29 -7.35
CA GLY A 112 -7.46 -4.68 -6.66
C GLY A 112 -7.60 -4.02 -5.28
N ILE A 113 -6.53 -4.01 -4.48
CA ILE A 113 -6.49 -3.35 -3.17
C ILE A 113 -6.78 -1.85 -3.32
N HIS A 114 -6.08 -1.18 -4.23
CA HIS A 114 -6.30 0.24 -4.53
C HIS A 114 -7.75 0.53 -4.95
N HIS A 115 -8.24 -0.22 -5.94
CA HIS A 115 -9.60 -0.03 -6.46
C HIS A 115 -10.66 -0.14 -5.36
N VAL A 116 -10.56 -1.17 -4.52
CA VAL A 116 -11.54 -1.39 -3.45
C VAL A 116 -11.42 -0.31 -2.38
N ALA A 117 -10.20 0.05 -1.96
CA ALA A 117 -9.96 1.13 -1.01
C ALA A 117 -10.54 2.47 -1.50
N PHE A 118 -10.21 2.84 -2.74
CA PHE A 118 -10.75 4.04 -3.38
C PHE A 118 -12.29 4.04 -3.39
N THR A 119 -12.89 2.92 -3.81
CA THR A 119 -14.35 2.83 -3.93
C THR A 119 -15.05 2.91 -2.57
N LEU A 120 -14.53 2.22 -1.55
CA LEU A 120 -15.07 2.30 -0.19
C LEU A 120 -15.00 3.72 0.39
N ALA A 121 -13.95 4.47 0.07
CA ALA A 121 -13.75 5.82 0.58
C ALA A 121 -14.52 6.89 -0.22
N ARG A 122 -14.71 6.72 -1.51
CA ARG A 122 -15.13 7.80 -2.42
C ARG A 122 -16.50 7.61 -3.07
N ALA A 123 -16.93 6.37 -3.30
CA ALA A 123 -18.23 6.14 -3.94
C ALA A 123 -19.39 6.63 -3.06
N SER A 124 -20.35 7.32 -3.66
CA SER A 124 -21.48 7.94 -2.96
C SER A 124 -22.27 6.97 -2.09
N TYR A 125 -22.36 5.72 -2.52
CA TYR A 125 -23.09 4.67 -1.79
C TYR A 125 -22.31 4.04 -0.62
N TYR A 126 -21.00 4.36 -0.45
CA TYR A 126 -20.20 3.98 0.73
C TYR A 126 -19.83 5.18 1.60
N ARG A 127 -19.55 6.32 0.97
CA ARG A 127 -19.04 7.53 1.65
C ARG A 127 -19.95 7.94 2.81
N ASN A 128 -19.31 8.35 3.91
CA ASN A 128 -19.96 8.83 5.14
C ASN A 128 -20.83 7.79 5.87
N LYS A 129 -20.70 6.51 5.54
CA LYS A 129 -21.37 5.44 6.28
C LYS A 129 -20.55 5.02 7.49
N SER A 130 -21.24 4.66 8.59
CA SER A 130 -20.61 3.93 9.68
C SER A 130 -20.09 2.57 9.16
N LEU A 131 -19.15 1.95 9.88
CA LEU A 131 -18.62 0.64 9.50
C LEU A 131 -19.74 -0.39 9.29
N ASP A 132 -20.74 -0.43 10.19
CA ASP A 132 -21.85 -1.38 10.06
C ASP A 132 -22.69 -1.16 8.78
N LYS A 133 -22.99 0.11 8.48
CA LYS A 133 -23.72 0.46 7.24
C LYS A 133 -22.88 0.20 5.99
N LEU A 134 -21.58 0.42 6.04
CA LEU A 134 -20.65 0.11 4.95
C LEU A 134 -20.64 -1.39 4.68
N LEU A 135 -20.45 -2.22 5.72
CA LEU A 135 -20.41 -3.66 5.60
C LEU A 135 -21.75 -4.25 5.11
N ALA A 136 -22.89 -3.73 5.58
CA ALA A 136 -24.20 -4.11 5.09
C ALA A 136 -24.45 -3.70 3.63
N THR A 137 -23.79 -2.63 3.15
CA THR A 137 -23.81 -2.25 1.73
C THR A 137 -22.94 -3.14 0.89
N TYR A 138 -21.80 -3.57 1.45
CA TYR A 138 -20.84 -4.46 0.78
C TYR A 138 -21.45 -5.85 0.56
N ASN A 139 -22.03 -6.41 1.62
CA ASN A 139 -22.74 -7.68 1.59
C ASN A 139 -23.92 -7.64 2.58
N PRO A 140 -25.19 -7.80 2.07
CA PRO A 140 -26.38 -7.68 2.91
C PRO A 140 -26.64 -8.88 3.83
N ASN A 141 -25.81 -9.93 3.77
CA ASN A 141 -25.94 -11.06 4.69
C ASN A 141 -25.80 -10.59 6.15
N ALA A 142 -26.73 -10.98 7.01
CA ALA A 142 -26.82 -10.52 8.40
C ALA A 142 -25.56 -10.81 9.23
N ASP A 143 -24.89 -11.93 8.99
CA ASP A 143 -23.68 -12.32 9.71
C ASP A 143 -22.39 -11.74 9.13
N TYR A 144 -22.44 -11.18 7.91
CA TYR A 144 -21.26 -10.71 7.21
C TYR A 144 -20.48 -9.66 8.02
N GLY A 145 -21.17 -8.62 8.45
CA GLY A 145 -20.57 -7.54 9.22
C GLY A 145 -19.95 -8.02 10.54
N LYS A 146 -20.59 -8.97 11.22
CA LYS A 146 -20.07 -9.61 12.43
C LYS A 146 -18.78 -10.38 12.14
N ASN A 147 -18.77 -11.16 11.06
CA ASN A 147 -17.61 -11.95 10.66
C ASN A 147 -16.41 -11.08 10.29
N VAL A 148 -16.61 -10.02 9.51
CA VAL A 148 -15.54 -9.06 9.17
C VAL A 148 -14.98 -8.41 10.44
N LYS A 149 -15.84 -7.92 11.34
CA LYS A 149 -15.40 -7.30 12.61
C LYS A 149 -14.66 -8.29 13.52
N ASN A 150 -15.01 -9.57 13.50
CA ASN A 150 -14.27 -10.62 14.21
C ASN A 150 -12.86 -10.79 13.65
N VAL A 151 -12.70 -10.80 12.32
CA VAL A 151 -11.38 -10.86 11.69
C VAL A 151 -10.58 -9.59 12.00
N MET A 152 -11.17 -8.40 11.95
CA MET A 152 -10.50 -7.14 12.34
C MET A 152 -9.94 -7.22 13.77
N ARG A 153 -10.73 -7.73 14.73
CA ARG A 153 -10.29 -7.95 16.11
C ARG A 153 -9.16 -8.98 16.23
N SER A 154 -9.14 -9.98 15.38
CA SER A 154 -8.09 -11.01 15.38
C SER A 154 -6.75 -10.51 14.80
N ILE A 155 -6.76 -9.47 13.97
CA ILE A 155 -5.54 -8.79 13.52
C ILE A 155 -4.91 -8.03 14.69
N TYR A 156 -5.71 -7.24 15.37
CA TYR A 156 -5.30 -6.50 16.56
C TYR A 156 -6.49 -6.27 17.48
N PRO A 157 -6.53 -6.92 18.64
CA PRO A 157 -7.56 -6.71 19.65
C PRO A 157 -7.36 -5.35 20.29
N SER A 158 -7.94 -4.30 19.73
CA SER A 158 -7.95 -2.96 20.33
C SER A 158 -9.24 -2.77 21.10
N ALA A 159 -9.15 -2.68 22.40
CA ALA A 159 -10.28 -2.35 23.25
C ALA A 159 -10.74 -0.90 23.08
N ASN A 160 -9.89 -0.01 22.52
CA ASN A 160 -10.07 1.45 22.59
C ASN A 160 -10.03 2.20 21.25
N VAL A 161 -9.90 1.53 20.11
CA VAL A 161 -10.02 2.21 18.81
C VAL A 161 -11.43 1.99 18.29
N PRO A 162 -12.26 3.03 18.17
CA PRO A 162 -13.55 2.90 17.52
C PRO A 162 -13.34 2.30 16.12
N LEU A 163 -14.08 1.23 15.79
CA LEU A 163 -14.12 0.68 14.43
C LEU A 163 -14.89 1.67 13.53
N SER A 164 -14.49 2.93 13.55
CA SER A 164 -15.16 3.97 12.78
C SER A 164 -14.42 4.16 11.45
N PHE A 165 -15.18 4.08 10.41
CA PHE A 165 -14.81 4.61 9.11
C PHE A 165 -14.98 6.14 9.19
N ARG A 166 -13.86 6.88 9.09
CA ARG A 166 -13.89 8.35 8.92
C ARG A 166 -13.25 8.66 7.56
N PRO A 167 -14.03 8.76 6.49
CA PRO A 167 -13.54 9.43 5.29
C PRO A 167 -13.33 10.91 5.61
N ALA A 168 -12.29 11.47 5.03
CA ALA A 168 -12.05 12.91 5.09
C ALA A 168 -13.07 13.65 4.25
#